data_e8356699e86d0b85f7f97ad39695d757
#
_entry.id   e8356699e86d0b85f7f97ad39695d757
#
_cell.length_a   1.000
_cell.length_b   1.000
_cell.length_c   1.000
_cell.angle_alpha   90.00
_cell.angle_beta   90.00
_cell.angle_gamma   90.00
#
_symmetry.space_group_name_H-M   'P 1'
#
loop_
_entity.id
_entity.type
_entity.pdbx_description
1 polymer ?
#
loop_
_entity_poly.entity_id
_entity_poly.type
_entity_poly.pdbx_seq_one_letter_code
_entity_poly.pdbx_strand_id
1 'polypeptide(L)'
;MSGARIAAIQMVSGPEVAPNLAAAERLIAAAAAAGAQLAALPENFYLIGRHETDKVALREPDGNGPIQAFLSSTAKKHRLWIVGGTAPISTDDDKRIRGACLVYDDSGNRVGRYDKMHLFRFNGGGKENYDETRTLQPGTRALALASPFGRLALSVCYDVR
;
A
#
# COMPACT_ATOMS: atom_id res chain seq x y z
N MET A 1 -12.49 27.72 -7.25
CA MET A 1 -12.09 26.31 -7.53
C MET A 1 -12.35 25.51 -6.27
N SER A 2 -13.28 24.55 -6.30
CA SER A 2 -13.47 23.63 -5.17
C SER A 2 -12.24 22.72 -5.10
N GLY A 3 -11.54 22.71 -3.95
CA GLY A 3 -10.39 21.84 -3.76
C GLY A 3 -10.77 20.36 -3.88
N ALA A 4 -9.82 19.52 -4.29
CA ALA A 4 -10.01 18.06 -4.32
C ALA A 4 -10.25 17.52 -2.90
N ARG A 5 -11.23 16.64 -2.74
CA ARG A 5 -11.46 15.94 -1.47
C ARG A 5 -10.68 14.63 -1.45
N ILE A 6 -9.78 14.50 -0.50
CA ILE A 6 -8.92 13.33 -0.31
C ILE A 6 -9.28 12.66 1.01
N ALA A 7 -9.36 11.33 1.02
CA ALA A 7 -9.61 10.53 2.22
C ALA A 7 -8.33 9.80 2.63
N ALA A 8 -7.89 10.02 3.86
CA ALA A 8 -6.91 9.16 4.53
C ALA A 8 -7.66 8.04 5.26
N ILE A 9 -7.42 6.81 4.87
CA ILE A 9 -8.08 5.64 5.44
C ILE A 9 -7.28 5.13 6.63
N GLN A 10 -7.91 5.11 7.80
CA GLN A 10 -7.35 4.51 9.00
C GLN A 10 -7.95 3.13 9.21
N MET A 11 -7.09 2.13 9.45
CA MET A 11 -7.48 0.73 9.61
C MET A 11 -6.83 0.10 10.83
N VAL A 12 -7.46 -0.96 11.32
CA VAL A 12 -6.86 -1.93 12.23
C VAL A 12 -6.76 -3.24 11.46
N SER A 13 -5.62 -3.48 10.81
CA SER A 13 -5.37 -4.71 10.06
C SER A 13 -4.98 -5.84 11.02
N GLY A 14 -5.45 -7.05 10.71
CA GLY A 14 -5.15 -8.27 11.44
C GLY A 14 -4.31 -9.26 10.61
N PRO A 15 -4.13 -10.50 11.11
CA PRO A 15 -3.30 -11.51 10.44
C PRO A 15 -4.01 -12.25 9.30
N GLU A 16 -5.20 -11.82 8.91
CA GLU A 16 -5.98 -12.46 7.84
C GLU A 16 -6.29 -11.46 6.73
N VAL A 17 -5.95 -11.81 5.49
CA VAL A 17 -6.07 -10.92 4.33
C VAL A 17 -7.53 -10.57 4.02
N ALA A 18 -8.41 -11.58 3.96
CA ALA A 18 -9.78 -11.36 3.51
C ALA A 18 -10.59 -10.37 4.38
N PRO A 19 -10.56 -10.44 5.72
CA PRO A 19 -11.19 -9.43 6.58
C PRO A 19 -10.59 -8.03 6.41
N ASN A 20 -9.27 -7.94 6.19
CA ASN A 20 -8.60 -6.65 5.99
C ASN A 20 -9.04 -6.00 4.67
N LEU A 21 -9.10 -6.77 3.57
CA LEU A 21 -9.60 -6.27 2.28
C LEU A 21 -11.07 -5.85 2.37
N ALA A 22 -11.91 -6.62 3.06
CA ALA A 22 -13.30 -6.26 3.28
C ALA A 22 -13.45 -4.96 4.10
N ALA A 23 -12.62 -4.78 5.12
CA ALA A 23 -12.59 -3.53 5.90
C ALA A 23 -12.11 -2.34 5.04
N ALA A 24 -11.07 -2.53 4.23
CA ALA A 24 -10.57 -1.52 3.30
C ALA A 24 -11.65 -1.10 2.30
N GLU A 25 -12.34 -2.06 1.68
CA GLU A 25 -13.41 -1.77 0.72
C GLU A 25 -14.55 -0.98 1.36
N ARG A 26 -15.01 -1.38 2.54
CA ARG A 26 -16.06 -0.66 3.28
C ARG A 26 -15.68 0.79 3.57
N LEU A 27 -14.42 1.04 3.97
CA LEU A 27 -13.93 2.38 4.28
C LEU A 27 -13.77 3.23 3.02
N ILE A 28 -13.27 2.63 1.92
CA ILE A 28 -13.16 3.29 0.61
C ILE A 28 -14.57 3.64 0.08
N ALA A 29 -15.54 2.74 0.20
CA ALA A 29 -16.92 3.00 -0.18
C ALA A 29 -17.53 4.18 0.61
N ALA A 30 -17.27 4.25 1.91
CA ALA A 30 -17.70 5.37 2.74
C ALA A 30 -17.03 6.69 2.34
N ALA A 31 -15.73 6.66 2.01
CA ALA A 31 -15.01 7.82 1.51
C ALA A 31 -15.60 8.32 0.17
N ALA A 32 -15.88 7.40 -0.76
CA ALA A 32 -16.51 7.72 -2.04
C ALA A 32 -17.90 8.34 -1.86
N ALA A 33 -18.72 7.75 -0.97
CA ALA A 33 -20.05 8.28 -0.63
C ALA A 33 -19.97 9.69 0.01
N ALA A 34 -18.89 10.00 0.72
CA ALA A 34 -18.61 11.33 1.26
C ALA A 34 -18.02 12.30 0.20
N GLY A 35 -17.91 11.89 -1.06
CA GLY A 35 -17.42 12.69 -2.17
C GLY A 35 -15.91 12.79 -2.27
N ALA A 36 -15.16 11.84 -1.70
CA ALA A 36 -13.73 11.76 -1.93
C ALA A 36 -13.43 11.39 -3.39
N GLN A 37 -12.37 11.93 -3.92
CA GLN A 37 -11.88 11.69 -5.29
C GLN A 37 -10.60 10.85 -5.29
N LEU A 38 -9.93 10.77 -4.13
CA LEU A 38 -8.78 9.92 -3.87
C LEU A 38 -8.88 9.35 -2.46
N ALA A 39 -8.55 8.07 -2.30
CA ALA A 39 -8.34 7.43 -1.01
C ALA A 39 -6.91 6.92 -0.89
N ALA A 40 -6.30 7.17 0.27
CA ALA A 40 -4.99 6.64 0.62
C ALA A 40 -5.13 5.60 1.72
N LEU A 41 -4.71 4.37 1.44
CA LEU A 41 -4.65 3.27 2.40
C LEU A 41 -3.34 3.30 3.19
N PRO A 42 -3.31 2.79 4.43
CA PRO A 42 -2.09 2.71 5.21
C PRO A 42 -1.12 1.64 4.69
N GLU A 43 0.16 1.76 5.10
CA GLU A 43 1.13 0.68 4.93
C GLU A 43 0.59 -0.64 5.52
N ASN A 44 0.85 -1.76 4.86
CA ASN A 44 0.42 -3.10 5.29
C ASN A 44 -1.11 -3.24 5.51
N PHE A 45 -1.93 -2.47 4.77
CA PHE A 45 -3.38 -2.50 4.90
C PHE A 45 -3.96 -3.92 4.74
N TYR A 46 -3.30 -4.79 3.96
CA TYR A 46 -3.74 -6.14 3.66
C TYR A 46 -3.39 -7.16 4.75
N LEU A 47 -2.33 -6.87 5.57
CA LEU A 47 -1.86 -7.82 6.59
C LEU A 47 -1.01 -7.12 7.66
N ILE A 48 -1.34 -7.31 8.92
CA ILE A 48 -0.42 -7.22 10.04
C ILE A 48 -0.24 -8.64 10.57
N GLY A 49 0.82 -9.31 10.11
CA GLY A 49 1.08 -10.73 10.40
C GLY A 49 1.51 -10.97 11.85
N ARG A 50 1.51 -12.24 12.25
CA ARG A 50 2.04 -12.68 13.55
C ARG A 50 3.57 -12.78 13.52
N HIS A 51 4.13 -13.01 12.32
CA HIS A 51 5.56 -13.07 12.06
C HIS A 51 5.91 -12.14 10.91
N GLU A 52 7.12 -11.60 10.90
CA GLU A 52 7.61 -10.73 9.83
C GLU A 52 7.63 -11.40 8.45
N THR A 53 7.75 -12.73 8.44
CA THR A 53 7.77 -13.54 7.21
C THR A 53 6.39 -13.78 6.61
N ASP A 54 5.30 -13.54 7.33
CA ASP A 54 3.94 -13.82 6.84
C ASP A 54 3.63 -13.06 5.55
N LYS A 55 4.09 -11.81 5.44
CA LYS A 55 3.95 -10.98 4.23
C LYS A 55 4.72 -11.56 3.03
N VAL A 56 5.82 -12.27 3.25
CA VAL A 56 6.61 -12.90 2.18
C VAL A 56 5.86 -14.08 1.57
N ALA A 57 5.14 -14.84 2.40
CA ALA A 57 4.31 -15.95 1.93
C ALA A 57 3.14 -15.49 1.02
N LEU A 58 2.72 -14.23 1.15
CA LEU A 58 1.64 -13.60 0.38
C LEU A 58 2.14 -12.82 -0.83
N ARG A 59 3.42 -12.96 -1.21
CA ARG A 59 4.00 -12.20 -2.32
C ARG A 59 3.29 -12.45 -3.63
N GLU A 60 3.11 -11.38 -4.38
CA GLU A 60 2.45 -11.39 -5.68
C GLU A 60 3.45 -11.04 -6.80
N PRO A 61 3.37 -11.67 -7.97
CA PRO A 61 4.07 -11.17 -9.15
C PRO A 61 3.63 -9.75 -9.49
N ASP A 62 4.52 -8.93 -10.02
CA ASP A 62 4.16 -7.58 -10.45
C ASP A 62 3.11 -7.61 -11.58
N GLY A 63 2.02 -6.90 -11.39
CA GLY A 63 0.87 -6.86 -12.31
C GLY A 63 -0.16 -7.98 -12.13
N ASN A 64 0.06 -8.92 -11.19
CA ASN A 64 -0.87 -10.03 -10.99
C ASN A 64 -0.91 -10.44 -9.51
N GLY A 65 -2.11 -10.63 -8.98
CA GLY A 65 -2.35 -11.13 -7.63
C GLY A 65 -3.61 -10.55 -7.00
N PRO A 66 -4.13 -11.20 -5.95
CA PRO A 66 -5.41 -10.83 -5.33
C PRO A 66 -5.41 -9.44 -4.70
N ILE A 67 -4.31 -8.98 -4.11
CA ILE A 67 -4.22 -7.64 -3.50
C ILE A 67 -4.20 -6.57 -4.59
N GLN A 68 -3.44 -6.78 -5.66
CA GLN A 68 -3.41 -5.89 -6.82
C GLN A 68 -4.76 -5.85 -7.53
N ALA A 69 -5.40 -7.01 -7.72
CA ALA A 69 -6.74 -7.11 -8.31
C ALA A 69 -7.80 -6.39 -7.45
N PHE A 70 -7.72 -6.53 -6.14
CA PHE A 70 -8.57 -5.80 -5.19
C PHE A 70 -8.44 -4.29 -5.37
N LEU A 71 -7.21 -3.75 -5.39
CA LEU A 71 -6.99 -2.30 -5.55
C LEU A 71 -7.55 -1.78 -6.88
N SER A 72 -7.27 -2.48 -7.99
CA SER A 72 -7.76 -2.14 -9.31
C SER A 72 -9.29 -2.16 -9.39
N SER A 73 -9.91 -3.27 -8.96
CA SER A 73 -11.36 -3.43 -9.03
C SER A 73 -12.11 -2.46 -8.11
N THR A 74 -11.56 -2.16 -6.93
CA THR A 74 -12.15 -1.22 -5.97
C THR A 74 -12.06 0.21 -6.49
N ALA A 75 -10.93 0.62 -7.08
CA ALA A 75 -10.76 1.92 -7.71
C ALA A 75 -11.81 2.13 -8.82
N LYS A 76 -11.95 1.15 -9.71
CA LYS A 76 -12.94 1.16 -10.79
C LYS A 76 -14.38 1.18 -10.28
N LYS A 77 -14.70 0.32 -9.31
CA LYS A 77 -16.04 0.19 -8.73
C LYS A 77 -16.55 1.50 -8.14
N HIS A 78 -15.69 2.20 -7.41
CA HIS A 78 -16.03 3.44 -6.71
C HIS A 78 -15.68 4.71 -7.50
N ARG A 79 -15.10 4.57 -8.71
CA ARG A 79 -14.61 5.68 -9.55
C ARG A 79 -13.74 6.65 -8.74
N LEU A 80 -12.74 6.10 -8.06
CA LEU A 80 -11.92 6.77 -7.06
C LEU A 80 -10.45 6.43 -7.30
N TRP A 81 -9.59 7.42 -7.30
CA TRP A 81 -8.15 7.17 -7.25
C TRP A 81 -7.77 6.50 -5.94
N ILE A 82 -6.92 5.49 -6.01
CA ILE A 82 -6.43 4.78 -4.81
C ILE A 82 -4.90 4.84 -4.74
N VAL A 83 -4.37 5.36 -3.64
CA VAL A 83 -2.99 5.15 -3.21
C VAL A 83 -3.00 3.93 -2.29
N GLY A 84 -2.50 2.81 -2.78
CA GLY A 84 -2.74 1.47 -2.24
C GLY A 84 -1.84 1.06 -1.07
N GLY A 85 -1.45 2.00 -0.20
CA GLY A 85 -0.62 1.68 0.96
C GLY A 85 0.64 0.92 0.54
N THR A 86 0.76 -0.36 0.89
CA THR A 86 1.79 -1.26 0.33
C THR A 86 1.19 -2.61 -0.02
N ALA A 87 1.66 -3.18 -1.15
CA ALA A 87 1.40 -4.55 -1.58
C ALA A 87 2.73 -5.35 -1.56
N PRO A 88 2.69 -6.68 -1.30
CA PRO A 88 3.88 -7.52 -1.19
C PRO A 88 4.32 -7.99 -2.58
N ILE A 89 5.11 -7.23 -3.31
CA ILE A 89 5.53 -7.59 -4.66
C ILE A 89 6.80 -8.44 -4.62
N SER A 90 6.79 -9.54 -5.36
CA SER A 90 7.90 -10.49 -5.49
C SER A 90 9.19 -9.82 -5.96
N THR A 91 10.31 -10.37 -5.53
CA THR A 91 11.68 -10.03 -5.97
C THR A 91 12.39 -11.29 -6.49
N ASP A 92 13.62 -11.15 -6.95
CA ASP A 92 14.48 -12.28 -7.31
C ASP A 92 14.96 -13.07 -6.08
N ASP A 93 14.82 -12.51 -4.88
CA ASP A 93 15.09 -13.16 -3.60
C ASP A 93 13.78 -13.70 -3.02
N ASP A 94 13.67 -15.01 -2.88
CA ASP A 94 12.46 -15.68 -2.37
C ASP A 94 12.16 -15.41 -0.88
N LYS A 95 13.13 -14.84 -0.16
CA LYS A 95 12.99 -14.45 1.26
C LYS A 95 12.54 -13.00 1.44
N ARG A 96 12.53 -12.19 0.38
CA ARG A 96 12.20 -10.77 0.45
C ARG A 96 11.18 -10.36 -0.61
N ILE A 97 10.44 -9.33 -0.27
CA ILE A 97 9.48 -8.67 -1.15
C ILE A 97 9.82 -7.19 -1.29
N ARG A 98 9.20 -6.51 -2.26
CA ARG A 98 9.06 -5.06 -2.27
C ARG A 98 7.80 -4.68 -1.51
N GLY A 99 7.89 -3.78 -0.54
CA GLY A 99 6.72 -3.08 0.00
C GLY A 99 6.32 -2.00 -1.00
N ALA A 100 5.48 -2.36 -1.97
CA ALA A 100 5.17 -1.51 -3.11
C ALA A 100 3.89 -0.70 -2.90
N CYS A 101 3.99 0.62 -2.89
CA CYS A 101 2.85 1.52 -2.94
C CYS A 101 2.39 1.63 -4.39
N LEU A 102 1.21 1.09 -4.68
CA LEU A 102 0.62 1.07 -6.01
C LEU A 102 -0.47 2.13 -6.12
N VAL A 103 -0.48 2.88 -7.23
CA VAL A 103 -1.51 3.89 -7.48
C VAL A 103 -2.37 3.46 -8.65
N TYR A 104 -3.68 3.49 -8.42
CA TYR A 104 -4.69 3.18 -9.43
C TYR A 104 -5.55 4.42 -9.69
N ASP A 105 -5.90 4.66 -10.96
CA ASP A 105 -6.85 5.68 -11.37
C ASP A 105 -8.30 5.22 -11.14
N ASP A 106 -9.26 6.10 -11.39
CA ASP A 106 -10.70 5.85 -11.24
C ASP A 106 -11.29 4.85 -12.25
N SER A 107 -10.50 4.44 -13.23
CA SER A 107 -10.83 3.38 -14.19
C SER A 107 -10.23 2.02 -13.80
N GLY A 108 -9.42 1.99 -12.71
CA GLY A 108 -8.74 0.82 -12.20
C GLY A 108 -7.42 0.51 -12.89
N ASN A 109 -6.87 1.44 -13.69
CA ASN A 109 -5.56 1.26 -14.30
C ASN A 109 -4.47 1.62 -13.30
N ARG A 110 -3.41 0.81 -13.23
CA ARG A 110 -2.24 1.14 -12.43
C ARG A 110 -1.43 2.25 -13.12
N VAL A 111 -1.36 3.42 -12.48
CA VAL A 111 -0.67 4.62 -12.98
C VAL A 111 0.64 4.91 -12.28
N GLY A 112 0.94 4.20 -11.18
CA GLY A 112 2.20 4.36 -10.46
C GLY A 112 2.55 3.17 -9.58
N ARG A 113 3.86 2.99 -9.36
CA ARG A 113 4.44 2.05 -8.39
C ARG A 113 5.65 2.69 -7.74
N TYR A 114 5.64 2.75 -6.44
CA TYR A 114 6.76 3.18 -5.61
C TYR A 114 7.13 2.07 -4.64
N ASP A 115 8.36 1.62 -4.66
CA ASP A 115 8.88 0.65 -3.70
C ASP A 115 9.52 1.40 -2.53
N LYS A 116 9.12 1.12 -1.29
CA LYS A 116 9.67 1.72 -0.07
C LYS A 116 11.19 1.71 -0.08
N MET A 117 11.82 2.88 0.04
CA MET A 117 13.27 3.02 -0.06
C MET A 117 13.96 2.93 1.30
N HIS A 118 13.38 3.55 2.33
CA HIS A 118 13.98 3.61 3.66
C HIS A 118 13.33 2.58 4.59
N LEU A 119 14.08 1.53 4.88
CA LEU A 119 13.62 0.41 5.71
C LEU A 119 13.91 0.69 7.18
N PHE A 120 12.91 0.41 8.02
CA PHE A 120 13.00 0.64 9.44
C PHE A 120 13.84 -0.44 10.13
N ARG A 121 14.73 0.00 11.00
CA ARG A 121 15.52 -0.86 11.89
C ARG A 121 15.48 -0.28 13.29
N PHE A 122 15.26 -1.15 14.26
CA PHE A 122 15.32 -0.82 15.66
C PHE A 122 16.08 -1.91 16.42
N ASN A 123 17.07 -1.49 17.20
CA ASN A 123 17.81 -2.37 18.09
C ASN A 123 17.67 -1.84 19.52
N GLY A 124 16.80 -2.46 20.31
CA GLY A 124 16.48 -2.06 21.68
C GLY A 124 17.47 -2.54 22.73
N GLY A 125 18.63 -3.13 22.33
CA GLY A 125 19.64 -3.61 23.28
C GLY A 125 19.22 -4.86 24.10
N GLY A 126 18.18 -5.58 23.66
CA GLY A 126 17.64 -6.74 24.34
C GLY A 126 16.90 -7.68 23.38
N LYS A 127 15.73 -8.19 23.80
CA LYS A 127 14.90 -9.10 22.99
C LYS A 127 14.11 -8.39 21.87
N GLU A 128 14.00 -7.07 21.92
CA GLU A 128 13.24 -6.28 20.96
C GLU A 128 14.14 -5.77 19.83
N ASN A 129 14.30 -6.58 18.81
CA ASN A 129 14.99 -6.20 17.59
C ASN A 129 14.02 -6.29 16.43
N TYR A 130 13.91 -5.20 15.67
CA TYR A 130 13.11 -5.14 14.45
C TYR A 130 13.99 -4.71 13.27
N ASP A 131 13.95 -5.47 12.17
CA ASP A 131 14.76 -5.17 10.98
C ASP A 131 14.01 -5.57 9.71
N GLU A 132 13.41 -4.58 9.07
CA GLU A 132 12.66 -4.79 7.82
C GLU A 132 13.51 -5.37 6.69
N THR A 133 14.84 -5.19 6.70
CA THR A 133 15.70 -5.70 5.63
C THR A 133 15.76 -7.23 5.54
N ARG A 134 15.28 -7.93 6.57
CA ARG A 134 15.18 -9.39 6.57
C ARG A 134 14.10 -9.89 5.61
N THR A 135 13.04 -9.10 5.42
CA THR A 135 11.86 -9.47 4.63
C THR A 135 11.54 -8.50 3.51
N LEU A 136 12.13 -7.30 3.55
CA LEU A 136 11.95 -6.29 2.50
C LEU A 136 13.25 -6.03 1.76
N GLN A 137 13.14 -5.85 0.46
CA GLN A 137 14.19 -5.31 -0.41
C GLN A 137 13.88 -3.84 -0.70
N PRO A 138 14.81 -2.88 -0.42
CA PRO A 138 14.53 -1.47 -0.59
C PRO A 138 14.37 -1.07 -2.05
N GLY A 139 13.47 -0.14 -2.32
CA GLY A 139 13.39 0.56 -3.59
C GLY A 139 14.60 1.46 -3.86
N THR A 140 14.74 1.94 -5.10
CA THR A 140 15.89 2.75 -5.53
C THR A 140 15.48 4.07 -6.18
N ARG A 141 14.16 4.32 -6.35
CA ARG A 141 13.67 5.48 -7.09
C ARG A 141 12.52 6.16 -6.37
N ALA A 142 12.66 7.46 -6.14
CA ALA A 142 11.53 8.31 -5.76
C ALA A 142 10.54 8.41 -6.92
N LEU A 143 9.27 8.51 -6.61
CA LEU A 143 8.21 8.66 -7.58
C LEU A 143 7.34 9.88 -7.27
N ALA A 144 7.17 10.72 -8.28
CA ALA A 144 6.12 11.73 -8.31
C ALA A 144 5.39 11.62 -9.65
N LEU A 145 4.08 11.44 -9.61
CA LEU A 145 3.24 11.27 -10.80
C LEU A 145 2.21 12.39 -10.93
N ALA A 146 1.78 12.67 -12.16
CA ALA A 146 0.70 13.60 -12.43
C ALA A 146 -0.64 12.94 -12.08
N SER A 147 -1.54 13.70 -11.49
CA SER A 147 -2.91 13.28 -11.20
C SER A 147 -3.88 14.43 -11.46
N PRO A 148 -5.20 14.19 -11.49
CA PRO A 148 -6.20 15.26 -11.57
C PRO A 148 -6.14 16.24 -10.38
N PHE A 149 -5.44 15.87 -9.30
CA PHE A 149 -5.31 16.64 -8.07
C PHE A 149 -3.98 17.40 -7.97
N GLY A 150 -3.15 17.35 -9.02
CA GLY A 150 -1.79 17.86 -9.04
C GLY A 150 -0.75 16.74 -9.00
N ARG A 151 0.48 17.04 -8.59
CA ARG A 151 1.55 16.04 -8.50
C ARG A 151 1.45 15.28 -7.19
N LEU A 152 1.37 13.96 -7.27
CA LEU A 152 1.43 13.06 -6.13
C LEU A 152 2.85 12.53 -5.98
N ALA A 153 3.54 12.89 -4.89
CA ALA A 153 4.79 12.27 -4.49
C ALA A 153 4.48 11.17 -3.47
N LEU A 154 5.10 10.01 -3.64
CA LEU A 154 4.85 8.84 -2.80
C LEU A 154 5.97 8.64 -1.79
N SER A 155 5.57 8.29 -0.58
CA SER A 155 6.44 7.88 0.51
C SER A 155 5.72 6.90 1.41
N VAL A 156 6.45 6.04 2.11
CA VAL A 156 5.89 5.03 3.01
C VAL A 156 6.63 5.05 4.33
N CYS A 157 5.90 5.33 5.44
CA CYS A 157 6.38 5.22 6.82
C CYS A 157 7.74 5.90 7.04
N TYR A 158 8.83 5.13 7.16
CA TYR A 158 10.17 5.61 7.48
C TYR A 158 10.83 6.46 6.39
N ASP A 159 10.23 6.54 5.19
CA ASP A 159 10.69 7.44 4.11
C ASP A 159 10.57 8.94 4.45
N VAL A 160 9.80 9.28 5.49
CA VAL A 160 9.58 10.68 5.90
C VAL A 160 10.81 11.29 6.61
N ARG A 161 11.89 10.56 6.72
CA ARG A 161 13.11 11.01 7.43
C ARG A 161 14.16 11.60 6.54
#